data_65d1ea71e655ddd28a9df83f4c3e5065
#
_entry.id   65d1ea71e655ddd28a9df83f4c3e5065
#
_cell.length_a   1.000
_cell.length_b   1.000
_cell.length_c   1.000
_cell.angle_alpha   90.00
_cell.angle_beta   90.00
_cell.angle_gamma   90.00
#
_symmetry.space_group_name_H-M   'P 1'
#
loop_
_entity.id
_entity.type
_entity.pdbx_description
1 polymer ?
#
loop_
_entity_poly.entity_id
_entity_poly.type
_entity_poly.pdbx_seq_one_letter_code
_entity_poly.pdbx_strand_id
1 'polypeptide(L)'
;GSSAASDVYKRQIIAKAEETVKKYNQMYRRGTMLRAEKTRMVIDVWNTATKDIEKSIKKKMKEDATRNHIFMMADSGARGSSSNFTQLAGMRGLMSKPNGESMEIPVKGCFIEGMSMSEFFISTHGARKGSTDTALKTAESGYLTRRLVDVSQDITITCNDCGTDKGMVIETLYNKDPNKTPNGFSKDNICVELKDRIIGRFAAKSVIARVDGKKTVLVERGEFITEEIAQKIIDAGVESVTVRTLLTCDAKVGVCVKCYGSDLSTTDIVEKGEVVGIVAAQSIGEPGTQLTMRTFHSGGVATSGDDIK
;
A
#
# COMPACT_ATOMS: atom_id res chain seq x y z
N GLY A 1 -23.92 24.09 -10.64
CA GLY A 1 -22.93 25.17 -10.69
C GLY A 1 -21.48 24.75 -10.60
N SER A 2 -21.12 23.68 -9.82
CA SER A 2 -19.72 23.24 -9.66
C SER A 2 -19.21 22.42 -10.86
N SER A 3 -20.07 21.76 -11.59
CA SER A 3 -19.74 20.93 -12.75
C SER A 3 -19.10 21.75 -13.89
N ALA A 4 -19.70 22.87 -14.29
CA ALA A 4 -19.24 23.68 -15.45
C ALA A 4 -17.80 24.22 -15.29
N ALA A 5 -17.43 24.70 -14.09
CA ALA A 5 -16.08 25.22 -13.85
C ALA A 5 -15.01 24.11 -13.87
N SER A 6 -15.38 22.87 -13.48
CA SER A 6 -14.53 21.69 -13.59
C SER A 6 -14.24 21.33 -15.03
N ASP A 7 -15.27 21.39 -15.86
CA ASP A 7 -15.18 21.04 -17.28
C ASP A 7 -14.32 22.04 -18.06
N VAL A 8 -14.40 23.34 -17.73
CA VAL A 8 -13.54 24.36 -18.35
C VAL A 8 -12.06 24.10 -18.01
N TYR A 9 -11.74 23.85 -16.75
CA TYR A 9 -10.36 23.59 -16.32
C TYR A 9 -9.80 22.30 -16.93
N LYS A 10 -10.60 21.24 -16.96
CA LYS A 10 -10.26 19.98 -17.65
C LYS A 10 -9.92 20.22 -19.12
N ARG A 11 -10.78 20.96 -19.84
CA ARG A 11 -10.57 21.27 -21.27
C ARG A 11 -9.30 22.07 -21.51
N GLN A 12 -8.97 23.00 -20.62
CA GLN A 12 -7.73 23.79 -20.71
C GLN A 12 -6.48 22.90 -20.54
N ILE A 13 -6.47 21.99 -19.57
CA ILE A 13 -5.35 21.05 -19.36
C ILE A 13 -5.18 20.15 -20.58
N ILE A 14 -6.28 19.60 -21.10
CA ILE A 14 -6.24 18.71 -22.27
C ILE A 14 -5.75 19.48 -23.51
N ALA A 15 -6.24 20.70 -23.76
CA ALA A 15 -5.80 21.52 -24.89
C ALA A 15 -4.31 21.84 -24.83
N LYS A 16 -3.77 22.18 -23.66
CA LYS A 16 -2.34 22.42 -23.44
C LYS A 16 -1.50 21.17 -23.69
N ALA A 17 -1.97 20.01 -23.23
CA ALA A 17 -1.31 18.73 -23.48
C ALA A 17 -1.29 18.40 -24.97
N GLU A 18 -2.40 18.58 -25.69
CA GLU A 18 -2.49 18.38 -27.14
C GLU A 18 -1.54 19.28 -27.93
N GLU A 19 -1.41 20.53 -27.54
CA GLU A 19 -0.48 21.47 -28.16
C GLU A 19 0.98 20.97 -28.01
N THR A 20 1.34 20.51 -26.83
CA THR A 20 2.68 19.94 -26.56
C THR A 20 2.93 18.68 -27.37
N VAL A 21 1.94 17.79 -27.44
CA VAL A 21 2.02 16.56 -28.26
C VAL A 21 2.16 16.88 -29.75
N LYS A 22 1.45 17.91 -30.25
CA LYS A 22 1.60 18.39 -31.63
C LYS A 22 3.04 18.85 -31.91
N LYS A 23 3.68 19.55 -30.98
CA LYS A 23 5.10 19.96 -31.10
C LYS A 23 6.02 18.76 -31.22
N TYR A 24 5.88 17.74 -30.38
CA TYR A 24 6.68 16.51 -30.45
C TYR A 24 6.44 15.74 -31.75
N ASN A 25 5.22 15.65 -32.24
CA ASN A 25 4.90 15.05 -33.52
C ASN A 25 5.56 15.79 -34.69
N GLN A 26 5.62 17.14 -34.63
CA GLN A 26 6.32 17.95 -35.64
C GLN A 26 7.84 17.72 -35.60
N MET A 27 8.45 17.65 -34.42
CA MET A 27 9.87 17.36 -34.25
C MET A 27 10.22 15.96 -34.82
N TYR A 28 9.39 14.98 -34.54
CA TYR A 28 9.54 13.64 -35.13
C TYR A 28 9.45 13.64 -36.65
N ARG A 29 8.45 14.35 -37.22
CA ARG A 29 8.30 14.49 -38.69
C ARG A 29 9.49 15.20 -39.37
N ARG A 30 10.14 16.12 -38.64
CA ARG A 30 11.36 16.81 -39.11
C ARG A 30 12.63 15.98 -38.95
N GLY A 31 12.54 14.79 -38.35
CA GLY A 31 13.70 13.91 -38.13
C GLY A 31 14.61 14.33 -36.97
N THR A 32 14.19 15.29 -36.15
CA THR A 32 14.96 15.79 -34.97
C THR A 32 14.76 14.96 -33.71
N MET A 33 13.85 13.98 -33.74
CA MET A 33 13.53 13.15 -32.59
C MET A 33 13.33 11.70 -33.00
N LEU A 34 13.82 10.74 -32.21
CA LEU A 34 13.61 9.32 -32.42
C LEU A 34 12.21 8.89 -32.04
N ARG A 35 11.71 7.82 -32.66
CA ARG A 35 10.35 7.29 -32.38
C ARG A 35 10.17 6.90 -30.92
N ALA A 36 11.14 6.21 -30.33
CA ALA A 36 11.09 5.79 -28.92
C ALA A 36 11.06 6.99 -27.96
N GLU A 37 11.85 8.03 -28.26
CA GLU A 37 11.88 9.26 -27.48
C GLU A 37 10.55 10.00 -27.58
N LYS A 38 9.98 10.15 -28.78
CA LYS A 38 8.66 10.75 -28.98
C LYS A 38 7.59 10.02 -28.15
N THR A 39 7.56 8.68 -28.24
CA THR A 39 6.58 7.87 -27.50
C THR A 39 6.69 8.13 -25.99
N ARG A 40 7.90 8.12 -25.45
CA ARG A 40 8.14 8.39 -24.02
C ARG A 40 7.67 9.79 -23.62
N MET A 41 8.04 10.81 -24.39
CA MET A 41 7.64 12.19 -24.10
C MET A 41 6.13 12.40 -24.18
N VAL A 42 5.45 11.77 -25.14
CA VAL A 42 3.99 11.84 -25.28
C VAL A 42 3.30 11.17 -24.08
N ILE A 43 3.79 10.01 -23.63
CA ILE A 43 3.28 9.32 -22.44
C ILE A 43 3.44 10.19 -21.20
N ASP A 44 4.60 10.82 -21.00
CA ASP A 44 4.86 11.70 -19.87
C ASP A 44 3.94 12.93 -19.84
N VAL A 45 3.67 13.54 -21.00
CA VAL A 45 2.72 14.65 -21.11
C VAL A 45 1.33 14.23 -20.66
N TRP A 46 0.83 13.09 -21.13
CA TRP A 46 -0.51 12.62 -20.77
C TRP A 46 -0.61 12.15 -19.31
N ASN A 47 0.43 11.54 -18.77
CA ASN A 47 0.49 11.19 -17.35
C ASN A 47 0.46 12.45 -16.46
N THR A 48 1.19 13.49 -16.84
CA THR A 48 1.18 14.77 -16.13
C THR A 48 -0.20 15.42 -16.20
N ALA A 49 -0.81 15.46 -17.38
CA ALA A 49 -2.16 16.00 -17.55
C ALA A 49 -3.21 15.26 -16.71
N THR A 50 -3.12 13.92 -16.66
CA THR A 50 -4.02 13.10 -15.83
C THR A 50 -3.84 13.39 -14.34
N LYS A 51 -2.60 13.50 -13.86
CA LYS A 51 -2.29 13.87 -12.47
C LYS A 51 -2.79 15.28 -12.11
N ASP A 52 -2.71 16.23 -13.01
CA ASP A 52 -3.20 17.59 -12.77
C ASP A 52 -4.74 17.66 -12.72
N ILE A 53 -5.42 16.88 -13.57
CA ILE A 53 -6.87 16.71 -13.50
C ILE A 53 -7.27 16.03 -12.17
N GLU A 54 -6.56 14.98 -11.76
CA GLU A 54 -6.79 14.31 -10.48
C GLU A 54 -6.66 15.26 -9.30
N LYS A 55 -5.59 16.06 -9.25
CA LYS A 55 -5.40 17.09 -8.21
C LYS A 55 -6.55 18.10 -8.18
N SER A 56 -7.01 18.55 -9.35
CA SER A 56 -8.12 19.49 -9.46
C SER A 56 -9.42 18.90 -8.92
N ILE A 57 -9.73 17.65 -9.28
CA ILE A 57 -10.92 16.94 -8.80
C ILE A 57 -10.84 16.76 -7.28
N LYS A 58 -9.70 16.28 -6.76
CA LYS A 58 -9.49 16.06 -5.33
C LYS A 58 -9.65 17.35 -4.52
N LYS A 59 -9.15 18.49 -5.04
CA LYS A 59 -9.33 19.79 -4.40
C LYS A 59 -10.81 20.17 -4.31
N LYS A 60 -11.56 20.04 -5.40
CA LYS A 60 -13.00 20.34 -5.43
C LYS A 60 -13.83 19.42 -4.55
N MET A 61 -13.49 18.13 -4.52
CA MET A 61 -14.16 17.18 -3.65
C MET A 61 -13.97 17.52 -2.17
N LYS A 62 -12.80 18.04 -1.80
CA LYS A 62 -12.53 18.52 -0.44
C LYS A 62 -13.32 19.78 -0.07
N GLU A 63 -13.53 20.68 -1.02
CA GLU A 63 -14.33 21.91 -0.82
C GLU A 63 -15.80 21.58 -0.50
N ASP A 64 -16.34 20.50 -1.08
CA ASP A 64 -17.72 20.02 -0.86
C ASP A 64 -17.79 18.78 0.07
N ALA A 65 -16.77 18.54 0.89
CA ALA A 65 -16.59 17.30 1.66
C ALA A 65 -17.79 16.89 2.50
N THR A 66 -18.49 17.85 3.12
CA THR A 66 -19.65 17.59 3.99
C THR A 66 -20.92 17.20 3.24
N ARG A 67 -21.01 17.46 1.95
CA ARG A 67 -22.18 17.18 1.11
C ARG A 67 -21.94 16.08 0.08
N ASN A 68 -20.69 15.67 -0.11
CA ASN A 68 -20.31 14.71 -1.13
C ASN A 68 -20.14 13.32 -0.54
N HIS A 69 -21.18 12.48 -0.63
CA HIS A 69 -21.16 11.09 -0.13
C HIS A 69 -20.09 10.24 -0.80
N ILE A 70 -19.75 10.51 -2.06
CA ILE A 70 -18.70 9.76 -2.78
C ILE A 70 -17.32 10.09 -2.18
N PHE A 71 -17.08 11.36 -1.85
CA PHE A 71 -15.87 11.77 -1.16
C PHE A 71 -15.77 11.13 0.22
N MET A 72 -16.85 11.09 0.98
CA MET A 72 -16.89 10.45 2.30
C MET A 72 -16.51 8.97 2.24
N MET A 73 -16.98 8.21 1.23
CA MET A 73 -16.63 6.80 1.04
C MET A 73 -15.14 6.60 0.75
N ALA A 74 -14.53 7.49 -0.03
CA ALA A 74 -13.12 7.41 -0.36
C ALA A 74 -12.21 7.89 0.78
N ASP A 75 -12.60 8.97 1.46
CA ASP A 75 -11.82 9.55 2.56
C ASP A 75 -11.78 8.62 3.77
N SER A 76 -12.90 7.96 4.05
CA SER A 76 -12.97 6.92 5.11
C SER A 76 -12.23 5.62 4.77
N GLY A 77 -11.77 5.47 3.52
CA GLY A 77 -11.13 4.22 3.05
C GLY A 77 -12.08 3.04 2.85
N ALA A 78 -13.39 3.25 3.03
CA ALA A 78 -14.39 2.18 2.89
C ALA A 78 -14.46 1.65 1.45
N ARG A 79 -14.46 2.53 0.45
CA ARG A 79 -14.51 2.15 -0.96
C ARG A 79 -14.05 3.28 -1.88
N GLY A 80 -13.34 2.89 -2.94
CA GLY A 80 -12.90 3.81 -3.97
C GLY A 80 -11.54 4.46 -3.68
N SER A 81 -10.93 4.99 -4.74
CA SER A 81 -9.67 5.72 -4.70
C SER A 81 -9.78 6.99 -5.53
N SER A 82 -8.84 7.92 -5.39
CA SER A 82 -8.79 9.12 -6.22
C SER A 82 -8.73 8.82 -7.72
N SER A 83 -8.06 7.75 -8.09
CA SER A 83 -8.00 7.27 -9.48
C SER A 83 -9.38 6.90 -10.03
N ASN A 84 -10.23 6.25 -9.23
CA ASN A 84 -11.59 5.90 -9.64
C ASN A 84 -12.43 7.15 -9.95
N PHE A 85 -12.30 8.21 -9.13
CA PHE A 85 -13.02 9.47 -9.36
C PHE A 85 -12.51 10.21 -10.58
N THR A 86 -11.21 10.17 -10.83
CA THR A 86 -10.60 10.74 -12.02
C THR A 86 -11.16 10.09 -13.29
N GLN A 87 -11.35 8.77 -13.28
CA GLN A 87 -11.98 8.06 -14.40
C GLN A 87 -13.47 8.36 -14.55
N LEU A 88 -14.18 8.57 -13.43
CA LEU A 88 -15.62 8.88 -13.46
C LEU A 88 -15.93 10.27 -13.98
N ALA A 89 -15.25 11.29 -13.48
CA ALA A 89 -15.58 12.70 -13.68
C ALA A 89 -14.50 13.51 -14.43
N GLY A 90 -13.30 12.99 -14.56
CA GLY A 90 -12.18 13.68 -15.18
C GLY A 90 -11.82 13.12 -16.55
N MET A 91 -10.79 12.33 -16.59
CA MET A 91 -10.23 11.73 -17.80
C MET A 91 -9.79 10.31 -17.48
N ARG A 92 -10.09 9.38 -18.37
CA ARG A 92 -9.67 7.99 -18.15
C ARG A 92 -8.16 7.79 -18.31
N GLY A 93 -7.53 8.54 -19.20
CA GLY A 93 -6.07 8.56 -19.36
C GLY A 93 -5.53 7.53 -20.34
N LEU A 94 -4.26 7.18 -20.18
CA LEU A 94 -3.59 6.22 -21.03
C LEU A 94 -4.04 4.79 -20.72
N MET A 95 -4.27 4.02 -21.77
CA MET A 95 -4.64 2.61 -21.67
C MET A 95 -3.45 1.72 -22.02
N SER A 96 -3.41 0.54 -21.43
CA SER A 96 -2.41 -0.47 -21.77
C SER A 96 -2.86 -1.34 -22.97
N LYS A 97 -1.91 -1.63 -23.84
CA LYS A 97 -2.08 -2.63 -24.90
C LYS A 97 -2.15 -4.04 -24.28
N PRO A 98 -2.61 -5.05 -25.05
CA PRO A 98 -2.59 -6.45 -24.60
C PRO A 98 -1.19 -6.95 -24.19
N ASN A 99 -0.12 -6.41 -24.80
CA ASN A 99 1.28 -6.73 -24.48
C ASN A 99 1.83 -6.04 -23.22
N GLY A 100 1.03 -5.19 -22.56
CA GLY A 100 1.42 -4.45 -21.36
C GLY A 100 2.03 -3.07 -21.59
N GLU A 101 2.35 -2.70 -22.84
CA GLU A 101 2.85 -1.36 -23.15
C GLU A 101 1.73 -0.32 -23.07
N SER A 102 2.06 0.91 -22.70
CA SER A 102 1.13 2.03 -22.73
C SER A 102 0.85 2.49 -24.17
N MET A 103 -0.41 2.81 -24.47
CA MET A 103 -0.78 3.40 -25.75
C MET A 103 -0.44 4.89 -25.77
N GLU A 104 0.02 5.40 -26.90
CA GLU A 104 0.30 6.84 -27.07
C GLU A 104 -0.98 7.69 -27.12
N ILE A 105 -2.12 7.08 -27.45
CA ILE A 105 -3.42 7.77 -27.59
C ILE A 105 -4.17 7.62 -26.25
N PRO A 106 -4.44 8.75 -25.57
CA PRO A 106 -5.19 8.72 -24.33
C PRO A 106 -6.70 8.63 -24.59
N VAL A 107 -7.43 8.10 -23.62
CA VAL A 107 -8.89 8.26 -23.54
C VAL A 107 -9.15 9.56 -22.79
N LYS A 108 -9.62 10.59 -23.51
CA LYS A 108 -9.88 11.93 -22.96
C LYS A 108 -11.24 12.02 -22.28
N GLY A 109 -12.18 11.18 -22.71
CA GLY A 109 -13.50 11.05 -22.12
C GLY A 109 -13.46 10.49 -20.69
N CYS A 110 -14.53 10.70 -19.96
CA CYS A 110 -14.81 10.10 -18.67
C CYS A 110 -16.13 9.32 -18.72
N PHE A 111 -16.43 8.55 -17.70
CA PHE A 111 -17.65 7.73 -17.69
C PHE A 111 -18.94 8.57 -17.64
N ILE A 112 -18.91 9.75 -16.99
CA ILE A 112 -20.09 10.63 -16.89
C ILE A 112 -20.38 11.31 -18.24
N GLU A 113 -19.37 11.80 -18.94
CA GLU A 113 -19.52 12.46 -20.24
C GLU A 113 -19.74 11.47 -21.39
N GLY A 114 -19.35 10.22 -21.18
CA GLY A 114 -19.25 9.20 -22.22
C GLY A 114 -17.95 9.26 -22.99
N MET A 115 -17.76 8.31 -23.90
CA MET A 115 -16.57 8.14 -24.72
C MET A 115 -16.95 8.00 -26.18
N SER A 116 -16.07 8.42 -27.08
CA SER A 116 -16.20 8.15 -28.51
C SER A 116 -16.08 6.65 -28.80
N MET A 117 -16.55 6.20 -29.97
CA MET A 117 -16.46 4.81 -30.40
C MET A 117 -15.02 4.30 -30.35
N SER A 118 -14.06 5.10 -30.81
CA SER A 118 -12.64 4.77 -30.82
C SER A 118 -12.08 4.65 -29.40
N GLU A 119 -12.42 5.56 -28.50
CA GLU A 119 -11.99 5.53 -27.10
C GLU A 119 -12.59 4.34 -26.36
N PHE A 120 -13.85 4.02 -26.63
CA PHE A 120 -14.49 2.83 -26.08
C PHE A 120 -13.79 1.56 -26.54
N PHE A 121 -13.47 1.43 -27.83
CA PHE A 121 -12.76 0.28 -28.38
C PHE A 121 -11.37 0.10 -27.72
N ILE A 122 -10.60 1.19 -27.58
CA ILE A 122 -9.31 1.17 -26.88
C ILE A 122 -9.48 0.70 -25.41
N SER A 123 -10.52 1.18 -24.75
CA SER A 123 -10.83 0.83 -23.37
C SER A 123 -11.20 -0.64 -23.17
N THR A 124 -11.80 -1.29 -24.18
CA THR A 124 -12.21 -2.70 -24.09
C THR A 124 -11.03 -3.66 -23.99
N HIS A 125 -9.88 -3.33 -24.57
CA HIS A 125 -8.67 -4.17 -24.45
C HIS A 125 -8.25 -4.34 -23.01
N GLY A 126 -8.14 -3.23 -22.27
CA GLY A 126 -7.79 -3.26 -20.86
C GLY A 126 -8.83 -3.95 -19.99
N ALA A 127 -10.11 -3.70 -20.23
CA ALA A 127 -11.20 -4.35 -19.50
C ALA A 127 -11.22 -5.88 -19.70
N ARG A 128 -11.08 -6.34 -20.94
CA ARG A 128 -11.00 -7.77 -21.25
C ARG A 128 -9.79 -8.44 -20.63
N LYS A 129 -8.62 -7.81 -20.73
CA LYS A 129 -7.39 -8.31 -20.09
C LYS A 129 -7.56 -8.39 -18.57
N GLY A 130 -8.10 -7.34 -17.94
CA GLY A 130 -8.35 -7.33 -16.51
C GLY A 130 -9.29 -8.45 -16.06
N SER A 131 -10.37 -8.71 -16.79
CA SER A 131 -11.29 -9.82 -16.49
C SER A 131 -10.60 -11.18 -16.61
N THR A 132 -9.81 -11.39 -17.66
CA THR A 132 -9.07 -12.64 -17.87
C THR A 132 -7.98 -12.82 -16.79
N ASP A 133 -7.23 -11.77 -16.49
CA ASP A 133 -6.18 -11.81 -15.46
C ASP A 133 -6.78 -12.11 -14.09
N THR A 134 -7.93 -11.54 -13.75
CA THR A 134 -8.62 -11.84 -12.49
C THR A 134 -8.99 -13.32 -12.39
N ALA A 135 -9.56 -13.89 -13.45
CA ALA A 135 -9.95 -15.29 -13.48
C ALA A 135 -8.75 -16.25 -13.31
N LEU A 136 -7.64 -15.98 -13.99
CA LEU A 136 -6.42 -16.79 -13.92
C LEU A 136 -5.67 -16.61 -12.59
N LYS A 137 -5.48 -15.38 -12.14
CA LYS A 137 -4.74 -15.08 -10.91
C LYS A 137 -5.46 -15.54 -9.64
N THR A 138 -6.78 -15.65 -9.66
CA THR A 138 -7.55 -16.22 -8.54
C THR A 138 -7.13 -17.66 -8.29
N ALA A 139 -6.98 -18.45 -9.35
CA ALA A 139 -6.52 -19.83 -9.24
C ALA A 139 -5.06 -19.90 -8.74
N GLU A 140 -4.18 -19.04 -9.24
CA GLU A 140 -2.77 -18.97 -8.79
C GLU A 140 -2.66 -18.59 -7.31
N SER A 141 -3.43 -17.60 -6.85
CA SER A 141 -3.49 -17.20 -5.45
C SER A 141 -4.00 -18.31 -4.55
N GLY A 142 -5.05 -19.02 -4.97
CA GLY A 142 -5.56 -20.19 -4.25
C GLY A 142 -4.53 -21.33 -4.15
N TYR A 143 -3.83 -21.61 -5.24
CA TYR A 143 -2.77 -22.61 -5.26
C TYR A 143 -1.55 -22.21 -4.38
N LEU A 144 -1.16 -20.94 -4.40
CA LEU A 144 -0.11 -20.43 -3.51
C LEU A 144 -0.51 -20.59 -2.04
N THR A 145 -1.74 -20.21 -1.68
CA THR A 145 -2.26 -20.34 -0.31
C THR A 145 -2.23 -21.78 0.14
N ARG A 146 -2.71 -22.71 -0.70
CA ARG A 146 -2.66 -24.15 -0.39
C ARG A 146 -1.24 -24.63 -0.13
N ARG A 147 -0.27 -24.29 -0.98
CA ARG A 147 1.14 -24.69 -0.77
C ARG A 147 1.72 -24.10 0.50
N LEU A 148 1.39 -22.85 0.83
CA LEU A 148 1.82 -22.24 2.08
C LEU A 148 1.24 -22.96 3.29
N VAL A 149 -0.04 -23.33 3.28
CA VAL A 149 -0.68 -24.09 4.33
C VAL A 149 -0.03 -25.48 4.46
N ASP A 150 0.17 -26.19 3.36
CA ASP A 150 0.75 -27.54 3.36
C ASP A 150 2.17 -27.55 3.99
N VAL A 151 2.98 -26.50 3.77
CA VAL A 151 4.32 -26.37 4.34
C VAL A 151 4.31 -25.91 5.80
N SER A 152 3.36 -25.07 6.18
CA SER A 152 3.35 -24.41 7.50
C SER A 152 2.42 -25.07 8.53
N GLN A 153 1.61 -26.04 8.15
CA GLN A 153 0.63 -26.68 9.05
C GLN A 153 1.24 -27.29 10.31
N ASP A 154 2.49 -27.75 10.24
CA ASP A 154 3.21 -28.35 11.37
C ASP A 154 3.82 -27.33 12.34
N ILE A 155 3.75 -26.04 12.00
CA ILE A 155 4.26 -24.97 12.85
C ILE A 155 3.19 -24.60 13.89
N THR A 156 3.36 -25.19 15.08
CA THR A 156 2.46 -25.00 16.22
C THR A 156 3.21 -24.46 17.44
N ILE A 157 2.49 -23.94 18.42
CA ILE A 157 3.06 -23.55 19.71
C ILE A 157 3.30 -24.81 20.55
N THR A 158 4.55 -25.22 20.72
CA THR A 158 4.91 -26.49 21.36
C THR A 158 5.36 -26.35 22.81
N CYS A 159 6.03 -25.28 23.19
CA CYS A 159 6.57 -25.06 24.52
C CYS A 159 6.39 -23.62 25.01
N ASN A 160 6.49 -23.41 26.31
CA ASN A 160 6.31 -22.07 26.91
C ASN A 160 7.52 -21.18 26.61
N ASP A 161 8.73 -21.68 26.75
CA ASP A 161 9.97 -20.93 26.55
C ASP A 161 11.04 -21.82 25.96
N CYS A 162 11.70 -21.36 24.93
CA CYS A 162 12.84 -22.06 24.30
C CYS A 162 14.19 -21.71 24.97
N GLY A 163 14.18 -20.74 25.93
CA GLY A 163 15.38 -20.33 26.67
C GLY A 163 16.38 -19.45 25.90
N THR A 164 16.06 -19.04 24.68
CA THR A 164 16.98 -18.21 23.88
C THR A 164 17.24 -16.84 24.50
N ASP A 165 18.49 -16.37 24.39
CA ASP A 165 18.93 -15.03 24.78
C ASP A 165 18.84 -14.02 23.63
N LYS A 166 18.55 -14.51 22.43
CA LYS A 166 18.50 -13.70 21.21
C LYS A 166 17.18 -12.95 21.13
N GLY A 167 17.23 -11.79 20.51
CA GLY A 167 16.05 -10.97 20.25
C GLY A 167 16.30 -10.02 19.10
N MET A 168 15.26 -9.31 18.71
CA MET A 168 15.32 -8.29 17.69
C MET A 168 15.13 -6.92 18.33
N VAL A 169 15.97 -5.96 17.96
CA VAL A 169 15.80 -4.56 18.37
C VAL A 169 14.68 -3.95 17.54
N ILE A 170 13.70 -3.39 18.23
CA ILE A 170 12.57 -2.69 17.63
C ILE A 170 12.65 -1.21 17.96
N GLU A 171 12.48 -0.38 16.93
CA GLU A 171 12.47 1.07 16.97
C GLU A 171 11.22 1.58 16.25
N THR A 172 10.91 2.86 16.39
CA THR A 172 9.86 3.52 15.59
C THR A 172 10.18 3.40 14.10
N LEU A 173 9.21 2.99 13.32
CA LEU A 173 9.35 2.85 11.88
C LEU A 173 8.99 4.17 11.19
N TYR A 174 9.95 4.74 10.48
CA TYR A 174 9.77 5.97 9.71
C TYR A 174 9.64 5.68 8.21
N ASN A 175 8.75 6.40 7.57
CA ASN A 175 8.63 6.37 6.11
C ASN A 175 9.78 7.20 5.51
N LYS A 176 10.67 6.55 4.77
CA LYS A 176 11.77 7.24 4.08
C LYS A 176 11.21 7.91 2.82
N ASP A 177 10.79 9.17 2.92
CA ASP A 177 10.52 9.99 1.75
C ASP A 177 11.82 10.72 1.37
N PRO A 178 12.49 10.34 0.27
CA PRO A 178 13.76 10.93 -0.14
C PRO A 178 13.65 12.44 -0.47
N ASN A 179 12.43 12.96 -0.65
CA ASN A 179 12.20 14.35 -1.06
C ASN A 179 11.91 15.31 0.11
N LYS A 180 11.70 14.82 1.33
CA LYS A 180 11.23 15.66 2.44
C LYS A 180 12.26 15.99 3.50
N THR A 181 13.28 15.17 3.74
CA THR A 181 14.35 15.47 4.71
C THR A 181 15.62 14.69 4.43
N PRO A 182 16.83 15.30 4.52
CA PRO A 182 18.11 14.60 4.36
C PRO A 182 18.32 13.45 5.34
N ASN A 183 17.67 13.46 6.50
CA ASN A 183 17.84 12.47 7.56
C ASN A 183 16.61 11.59 7.85
N GLY A 184 15.49 11.75 7.13
CA GLY A 184 14.35 10.81 7.18
C GLY A 184 13.59 10.66 8.52
N PHE A 185 14.00 11.33 9.59
CA PHE A 185 13.48 11.16 10.96
C PHE A 185 12.61 12.35 11.40
N SER A 186 11.62 12.73 10.61
CA SER A 186 10.62 13.71 11.03
C SER A 186 9.44 13.02 11.70
N LYS A 187 8.88 13.61 12.75
CA LYS A 187 7.65 13.13 13.41
C LYS A 187 6.48 12.99 12.43
N ASP A 188 6.46 13.77 11.36
CA ASP A 188 5.43 13.72 10.31
C ASP A 188 5.54 12.48 9.38
N ASN A 189 6.62 11.71 9.50
CA ASN A 189 6.92 10.54 8.67
C ASN A 189 6.86 9.21 9.45
N ILE A 190 6.26 9.20 10.64
CA ILE A 190 6.09 7.96 11.41
C ILE A 190 5.12 7.05 10.68
N CYS A 191 5.57 5.86 10.33
CA CYS A 191 4.75 4.81 9.72
C CYS A 191 4.07 3.97 10.80
N VAL A 192 4.84 3.53 11.81
CA VAL A 192 4.35 2.76 12.95
C VAL A 192 5.13 3.19 14.19
N GLU A 193 4.45 3.54 15.25
CA GLU A 193 5.06 3.92 16.52
C GLU A 193 5.69 2.72 17.23
N LEU A 194 6.71 2.99 18.05
CA LEU A 194 7.36 1.96 18.87
C LEU A 194 6.35 1.26 19.77
N LYS A 195 5.39 2.01 20.34
CA LYS A 195 4.33 1.47 21.19
C LYS A 195 3.61 0.29 20.52
N ASP A 196 3.08 0.50 19.32
CA ASP A 196 2.29 -0.50 18.59
C ASP A 196 3.11 -1.72 18.18
N ARG A 197 4.42 -1.54 18.07
CA ARG A 197 5.34 -2.62 17.65
C ARG A 197 5.78 -3.52 18.79
N ILE A 198 5.72 -3.06 20.04
CA ILE A 198 6.19 -3.82 21.21
C ILE A 198 5.04 -4.45 22.01
N ILE A 199 3.81 -3.93 21.90
CA ILE A 199 2.64 -4.51 22.56
C ILE A 199 2.46 -5.97 22.13
N GLY A 200 2.15 -6.84 23.10
CA GLY A 200 1.92 -8.26 22.86
C GLY A 200 3.17 -9.09 22.63
N ARG A 201 4.35 -8.51 22.87
CA ARG A 201 5.63 -9.23 22.76
C ARG A 201 6.29 -9.42 24.11
N PHE A 202 7.21 -10.37 24.20
CA PHE A 202 8.03 -10.58 25.39
C PHE A 202 9.38 -9.86 25.26
N ALA A 203 9.84 -9.22 26.32
CA ALA A 203 11.14 -8.57 26.36
C ALA A 203 12.25 -9.63 26.30
N ALA A 204 13.20 -9.47 25.38
CA ALA A 204 14.38 -10.33 25.32
C ALA A 204 15.47 -9.88 26.30
N LYS A 205 15.52 -8.58 26.58
CA LYS A 205 16.42 -7.95 27.57
C LYS A 205 15.62 -7.03 28.46
N SER A 206 16.08 -6.86 29.72
CA SER A 206 15.45 -5.90 30.63
C SER A 206 15.56 -4.49 30.10
N VAL A 207 14.46 -3.75 30.12
CA VAL A 207 14.40 -2.35 29.69
C VAL A 207 14.59 -1.48 30.94
N ILE A 208 15.68 -0.72 30.96
CA ILE A 208 16.06 0.15 32.06
C ILE A 208 15.99 1.61 31.59
N ALA A 209 15.22 2.41 32.27
CA ALA A 209 15.16 3.84 32.00
C ALA A 209 15.52 4.65 33.24
N ARG A 210 15.84 5.94 33.05
CA ARG A 210 16.01 6.89 34.14
C ARG A 210 14.71 7.66 34.33
N VAL A 211 14.00 7.32 35.40
CA VAL A 211 12.81 8.05 35.83
C VAL A 211 13.17 8.81 37.10
N ASP A 212 12.95 10.11 37.13
CA ASP A 212 13.31 11.01 38.27
C ASP A 212 14.76 10.87 38.75
N GLY A 213 15.71 10.68 37.81
CA GLY A 213 17.13 10.56 38.13
C GLY A 213 17.58 9.20 38.68
N LYS A 214 16.65 8.27 38.95
CA LYS A 214 16.94 6.91 39.41
C LYS A 214 16.82 5.90 38.25
N LYS A 215 17.73 4.93 38.21
CA LYS A 215 17.61 3.79 37.28
C LYS A 215 16.49 2.89 37.75
N THR A 216 15.42 2.80 36.95
CA THR A 216 14.27 1.95 37.21
C THR A 216 14.17 0.92 36.09
N VAL A 217 13.95 -0.34 36.43
CA VAL A 217 13.63 -1.39 35.48
C VAL A 217 12.16 -1.27 35.15
N LEU A 218 11.81 -0.97 33.89
CA LEU A 218 10.44 -0.84 33.41
C LEU A 218 9.84 -2.19 33.06
N VAL A 219 10.67 -3.09 32.51
CA VAL A 219 10.28 -4.43 32.11
C VAL A 219 11.47 -5.37 32.36
N GLU A 220 11.21 -6.50 32.96
CA GLU A 220 12.23 -7.54 33.14
C GLU A 220 12.36 -8.43 31.89
N ARG A 221 13.50 -9.09 31.79
CA ARG A 221 13.71 -10.08 30.73
C ARG A 221 12.68 -11.21 30.83
N GLY A 222 12.03 -11.51 29.70
CA GLY A 222 11.02 -12.57 29.62
C GLY A 222 9.65 -12.17 30.15
N GLU A 223 9.43 -10.91 30.48
CA GLU A 223 8.15 -10.34 30.85
C GLU A 223 7.34 -9.95 29.61
N PHE A 224 6.01 -10.11 29.70
CA PHE A 224 5.06 -9.76 28.65
C PHE A 224 4.77 -8.25 28.66
N ILE A 225 4.85 -7.61 27.50
CA ILE A 225 4.65 -6.18 27.37
C ILE A 225 3.17 -5.92 27.07
N THR A 226 2.45 -5.46 28.10
CA THR A 226 1.07 -4.99 27.98
C THR A 226 1.03 -3.55 27.44
N GLU A 227 -0.17 -3.06 27.12
CA GLU A 227 -0.34 -1.68 26.67
C GLU A 227 0.12 -0.66 27.72
N GLU A 228 -0.17 -0.91 28.99
CA GLU A 228 0.24 -0.04 30.12
C GLU A 228 1.76 0.04 30.27
N ILE A 229 2.43 -1.11 30.13
CA ILE A 229 3.89 -1.19 30.20
C ILE A 229 4.51 -0.49 28.97
N ALA A 230 3.96 -0.71 27.78
CA ALA A 230 4.40 -0.04 26.58
C ALA A 230 4.30 1.49 26.69
N GLN A 231 3.21 2.00 27.27
CA GLN A 231 3.05 3.43 27.52
C GLN A 231 4.13 3.97 28.49
N LYS A 232 4.42 3.26 29.57
CA LYS A 232 5.50 3.63 30.52
C LYS A 232 6.89 3.68 29.82
N ILE A 233 7.14 2.77 28.90
CA ILE A 233 8.40 2.74 28.12
C ILE A 233 8.52 4.00 27.25
N ILE A 234 7.43 4.39 26.57
CA ILE A 234 7.41 5.60 25.74
C ILE A 234 7.56 6.87 26.60
N ASP A 235 6.83 6.96 27.71
CA ASP A 235 6.88 8.11 28.61
C ASP A 235 8.28 8.29 29.25
N ALA A 236 9.01 7.20 29.43
CA ALA A 236 10.39 7.20 29.88
C ALA A 236 11.42 7.58 28.80
N GLY A 237 10.97 7.86 27.56
CA GLY A 237 11.83 8.29 26.44
C GLY A 237 12.73 7.20 25.87
N VAL A 238 12.35 5.93 25.97
CA VAL A 238 13.10 4.82 25.39
C VAL A 238 12.84 4.75 23.89
N GLU A 239 13.88 4.80 23.07
CA GLU A 239 13.78 4.82 21.60
C GLU A 239 13.80 3.43 20.98
N SER A 240 14.38 2.44 21.68
CA SER A 240 14.48 1.05 21.18
C SER A 240 14.30 0.02 22.27
N VAL A 241 13.66 -1.09 21.94
CA VAL A 241 13.41 -2.23 22.84
C VAL A 241 13.82 -3.53 22.16
N THR A 242 14.54 -4.39 22.86
CA THR A 242 14.87 -5.73 22.35
C THR A 242 13.79 -6.70 22.79
N VAL A 243 13.05 -7.25 21.81
CA VAL A 243 11.95 -8.20 22.05
C VAL A 243 12.26 -9.59 21.51
N ARG A 244 11.59 -10.60 22.05
CA ARG A 244 11.60 -11.96 21.54
C ARG A 244 10.90 -12.01 20.17
N THR A 245 11.40 -12.86 19.27
CA THR A 245 10.84 -13.02 17.92
C THR A 245 10.91 -14.47 17.47
N LEU A 246 10.00 -14.84 16.57
CA LEU A 246 9.98 -16.17 15.94
C LEU A 246 11.27 -16.46 15.16
N LEU A 247 11.90 -15.42 14.57
CA LEU A 247 13.11 -15.55 13.76
C LEU A 247 14.33 -16.05 14.56
N THR A 248 14.31 -15.88 15.88
CA THR A 248 15.39 -16.29 16.77
C THR A 248 14.94 -17.35 17.78
N CYS A 249 13.83 -18.03 17.52
CA CYS A 249 13.32 -19.08 18.39
C CYS A 249 14.19 -20.34 18.26
N ASP A 250 14.69 -20.85 19.39
CA ASP A 250 15.56 -22.06 19.45
C ASP A 250 14.74 -23.31 19.80
N ALA A 251 13.40 -23.31 19.64
CA ALA A 251 12.56 -24.48 19.81
C ALA A 251 12.92 -25.57 18.78
N LYS A 252 13.04 -26.83 19.21
CA LYS A 252 13.40 -27.93 18.30
C LYS A 252 12.32 -28.26 17.29
N VAL A 253 11.05 -28.08 17.66
CA VAL A 253 9.86 -28.31 16.82
C VAL A 253 8.89 -27.21 17.10
N GLY A 254 8.28 -26.63 16.04
CA GLY A 254 7.36 -25.54 16.17
C GLY A 254 8.00 -24.27 16.74
N VAL A 255 7.26 -23.53 17.56
CA VAL A 255 7.69 -22.26 18.17
C VAL A 255 7.24 -22.21 19.64
N CYS A 256 7.87 -21.36 20.44
CA CYS A 256 7.48 -21.19 21.84
C CYS A 256 6.55 -19.99 22.05
N VAL A 257 5.77 -20.04 23.12
CA VAL A 257 4.83 -18.98 23.55
C VAL A 257 5.54 -17.63 23.62
N LYS A 258 6.69 -17.55 24.31
CA LYS A 258 7.39 -16.28 24.50
C LYS A 258 7.96 -15.68 23.21
N CYS A 259 8.35 -16.48 22.23
CA CYS A 259 8.82 -15.96 20.94
C CYS A 259 7.67 -15.53 20.03
N TYR A 260 6.50 -16.14 20.18
CA TYR A 260 5.31 -15.74 19.45
C TYR A 260 4.65 -14.50 20.05
N GLY A 261 4.33 -14.54 21.34
CA GLY A 261 3.74 -13.41 22.06
C GLY A 261 2.23 -13.54 22.25
N SER A 262 1.50 -12.50 21.89
CA SER A 262 0.04 -12.46 22.04
C SER A 262 -0.69 -13.21 20.94
N ASP A 263 -1.83 -13.77 21.29
CA ASP A 263 -2.84 -14.22 20.35
C ASP A 263 -3.49 -12.99 19.69
N LEU A 264 -3.65 -13.03 18.37
CA LEU A 264 -4.22 -11.93 17.57
C LEU A 264 -5.73 -11.75 17.78
N SER A 265 -6.42 -12.77 18.30
CA SER A 265 -7.87 -12.72 18.53
C SER A 265 -8.25 -12.15 19.88
N THR A 266 -7.51 -12.52 20.93
CA THR A 266 -7.82 -12.16 22.31
C THR A 266 -6.92 -11.07 22.88
N THR A 267 -5.76 -10.83 22.25
CA THR A 267 -4.66 -9.97 22.75
C THR A 267 -3.96 -10.51 24.01
N ASP A 268 -4.39 -11.63 24.55
CA ASP A 268 -3.77 -12.34 25.64
C ASP A 268 -2.55 -13.15 25.19
N ILE A 269 -1.85 -13.77 26.13
CA ILE A 269 -0.72 -14.65 25.81
C ILE A 269 -1.24 -15.89 25.08
N VAL A 270 -0.61 -16.23 23.94
CA VAL A 270 -0.99 -17.39 23.13
C VAL A 270 -0.89 -18.70 23.92
N GLU A 271 -1.82 -19.63 23.70
CA GLU A 271 -1.83 -20.93 24.32
C GLU A 271 -1.01 -21.96 23.53
N LYS A 272 -0.57 -23.02 24.23
CA LYS A 272 0.07 -24.17 23.58
C LYS A 272 -0.94 -24.91 22.71
N GLY A 273 -0.49 -25.38 21.55
CA GLY A 273 -1.31 -26.12 20.60
C GLY A 273 -1.89 -25.25 19.52
N GLU A 274 -1.77 -23.91 19.61
CA GLU A 274 -2.20 -23.00 18.55
C GLU A 274 -1.43 -23.22 17.26
N VAL A 275 -2.16 -23.31 16.12
CA VAL A 275 -1.59 -23.62 14.81
C VAL A 275 -1.26 -22.33 14.06
N VAL A 276 -0.22 -21.65 14.52
CA VAL A 276 0.18 -20.33 14.04
C VAL A 276 0.67 -20.32 12.59
N GLY A 277 1.15 -21.46 12.10
CA GLY A 277 1.59 -21.57 10.70
C GLY A 277 0.45 -21.46 9.71
N ILE A 278 -0.69 -22.07 10.00
CA ILE A 278 -1.91 -21.95 9.16
C ILE A 278 -2.43 -20.51 9.17
N VAL A 279 -2.48 -19.87 10.35
CA VAL A 279 -2.89 -18.47 10.49
C VAL A 279 -2.01 -17.57 9.62
N ALA A 280 -0.70 -17.76 9.67
CA ALA A 280 0.25 -17.00 8.84
C ALA A 280 0.04 -17.25 7.34
N ALA A 281 -0.13 -18.50 6.91
CA ALA A 281 -0.35 -18.88 5.52
C ALA A 281 -1.66 -18.25 4.96
N GLN A 282 -2.73 -18.30 5.73
CA GLN A 282 -4.01 -17.72 5.35
C GLN A 282 -3.94 -16.19 5.31
N SER A 283 -3.24 -15.56 6.24
CA SER A 283 -3.02 -14.11 6.27
C SER A 283 -2.20 -13.60 5.08
N ILE A 284 -1.31 -14.43 4.52
CA ILE A 284 -0.56 -14.12 3.30
C ILE A 284 -1.42 -14.37 2.04
N GLY A 285 -2.23 -15.42 2.05
CA GLY A 285 -3.02 -15.84 0.90
C GLY A 285 -4.27 -14.98 0.65
N GLU A 286 -4.93 -14.51 1.69
CA GLU A 286 -6.14 -13.69 1.58
C GLU A 286 -5.91 -12.40 0.77
N PRO A 287 -4.90 -11.55 1.05
CA PRO A 287 -4.63 -10.36 0.26
C PRO A 287 -4.27 -10.65 -1.20
N GLY A 288 -3.71 -11.82 -1.50
CA GLY A 288 -3.42 -12.24 -2.86
C GLY A 288 -4.66 -12.26 -3.75
N THR A 289 -5.77 -12.78 -3.24
CA THR A 289 -7.05 -12.78 -3.93
C THR A 289 -7.62 -11.36 -4.10
N GLN A 290 -7.51 -10.50 -3.08
CA GLN A 290 -7.97 -9.12 -3.15
C GLN A 290 -7.13 -8.27 -4.13
N LEU A 291 -5.83 -8.47 -4.21
CA LEU A 291 -4.96 -7.79 -5.18
C LEU A 291 -5.35 -8.10 -6.62
N THR A 292 -5.79 -9.33 -6.93
CA THR A 292 -6.30 -9.68 -8.25
C THR A 292 -7.61 -8.95 -8.58
N MET A 293 -8.52 -8.78 -7.60
CA MET A 293 -9.74 -7.99 -7.77
C MET A 293 -9.45 -6.50 -7.99
N ARG A 294 -8.44 -5.91 -7.32
CA ARG A 294 -8.04 -4.51 -7.54
C ARG A 294 -7.55 -4.26 -8.96
N THR A 295 -6.85 -5.20 -9.58
CA THR A 295 -6.40 -5.10 -10.98
C THR A 295 -7.59 -5.02 -11.94
N PHE A 296 -8.68 -5.73 -11.67
CA PHE A 296 -9.93 -5.63 -12.44
C PHE A 296 -10.57 -4.23 -12.32
N HIS A 297 -10.62 -3.65 -11.12
CA HIS A 297 -11.22 -2.34 -10.88
C HIS A 297 -10.46 -1.17 -11.52
N SER A 298 -9.16 -1.30 -11.77
CA SER A 298 -8.38 -0.26 -12.48
C SER A 298 -8.63 -0.22 -13.98
N GLY A 299 -9.33 -1.23 -14.55
CA GLY A 299 -9.83 -1.22 -15.92
C GLY A 299 -8.75 -1.13 -16.99
N GLY A 300 -7.52 -1.56 -16.71
CA GLY A 300 -6.41 -1.55 -17.66
C GLY A 300 -5.78 -0.17 -17.91
N VAL A 301 -6.04 0.80 -17.05
CA VAL A 301 -5.33 2.08 -17.05
C VAL A 301 -3.86 1.83 -16.74
N ALA A 302 -2.97 2.43 -17.54
CA ALA A 302 -1.53 2.34 -17.31
C ALA A 302 -1.17 3.10 -16.03
N THR A 303 -0.68 2.38 -15.01
CA THR A 303 -0.09 2.98 -13.81
C THR A 303 1.36 3.37 -14.09
N SER A 304 1.76 4.57 -13.71
CA SER A 304 3.17 4.95 -13.74
C SER A 304 3.94 4.02 -12.78
N GLY A 305 5.06 3.46 -13.23
CA GLY A 305 5.83 2.39 -12.57
C GLY A 305 6.38 2.67 -11.17
N ASP A 306 5.97 3.75 -10.51
CA ASP A 306 6.34 4.11 -9.14
C ASP A 306 5.48 3.43 -8.07
N ASP A 307 4.37 2.76 -8.46
CA ASP A 307 3.45 2.08 -7.53
C ASP A 307 3.77 0.57 -7.36
N ILE A 308 4.87 0.09 -7.96
CA ILE A 308 5.35 -1.29 -7.80
C ILE A 308 6.69 -1.26 -7.06
N LYS A 309 6.64 -0.98 -5.78
CA LYS A 309 7.70 -1.31 -4.82
C LYS A 309 7.11 -1.79 -3.51
#